data_2d8c753f1971b18d4537b06b5f3b8dfb
#
_entry.id   2d8c753f1971b18d4537b06b5f3b8dfb
#
_cell.length_a   1.000
_cell.length_b   1.000
_cell.length_c   1.000
_cell.angle_alpha   90.00
_cell.angle_beta   90.00
_cell.angle_gamma   90.00
#
_symmetry.space_group_name_H-M   'P 1'
#
loop_
_entity.id
_entity.type
_entity.pdbx_description
1 polymer ?
#
loop_
_entity_poly.entity_id
_entity_poly.type
_entity_poly.pdbx_seq_one_letter_code
_entity_poly.pdbx_strand_id
1 'polypeptide(L)' 'MRITINGKPEEVQAGTVADVLRAKEIEPQMVSVELNSKILDREAFARTALSEGDALEFLFFMGGGRPVPDGTP' A
#
# COMPACT_ATOMS: atom_id res chain seq x y z
N MET A 1 13.05 8.15 0.07
CA MET A 1 13.51 6.77 0.29
C MET A 1 12.95 5.84 -0.77
N ARG A 2 13.61 4.73 -0.94
CA ARG A 2 13.20 3.77 -1.97
C ARG A 2 12.55 2.55 -1.34
N ILE A 3 11.38 2.20 -1.85
CA ILE A 3 10.66 0.99 -1.45
C ILE A 3 10.22 0.29 -2.72
N THR A 4 9.65 -0.91 -2.59
CA THR A 4 8.99 -1.54 -3.73
C THR A 4 7.49 -1.51 -3.49
N ILE A 5 6.73 -1.32 -4.56
CA ILE A 5 5.28 -1.38 -4.53
C ILE A 5 4.86 -2.36 -5.62
N ASN A 6 4.22 -3.44 -5.19
CA ASN A 6 3.85 -4.53 -6.10
C ASN A 6 5.04 -4.99 -6.92
N GLY A 7 6.20 -5.09 -6.26
CA GLY A 7 7.41 -5.60 -6.87
C GLY A 7 8.20 -4.58 -7.68
N LYS A 8 7.75 -3.33 -7.78
CA LYS A 8 8.43 -2.31 -8.57
C LYS A 8 9.08 -1.28 -7.66
N PRO A 9 10.35 -0.95 -7.88
CA PRO A 9 10.99 0.09 -7.07
C PRO A 9 10.34 1.44 -7.29
N GLU A 10 10.13 2.18 -6.21
CA GLU A 10 9.59 3.53 -6.28
C GLU A 10 10.27 4.40 -5.26
N GLU A 11 10.46 5.64 -5.64
CA GLU A 11 10.97 6.64 -4.73
C GLU A 11 9.78 7.31 -4.05
N VAL A 12 9.76 7.33 -2.72
CA VAL A 12 8.68 7.95 -1.97
C VAL A 12 9.28 8.83 -0.91
N GLN A 13 8.49 9.78 -0.42
CA GLN A 13 8.92 10.58 0.72
C GLN A 13 8.77 9.77 1.99
N ALA A 14 9.61 10.04 2.98
CA ALA A 14 9.50 9.39 4.27
C ALA A 14 8.13 9.68 4.87
N GLY A 15 7.52 8.65 5.44
CA GLY A 15 6.19 8.81 6.01
C GLY A 15 5.59 7.46 6.34
N THR A 16 4.27 7.43 6.37
CA THR A 16 3.53 6.24 6.72
C THR A 16 2.91 5.61 5.49
N VAL A 17 2.34 4.42 5.68
CA VAL A 17 1.58 3.77 4.61
C VAL A 17 0.44 4.68 4.15
N ALA A 18 -0.24 5.36 5.08
CA ALA A 18 -1.31 6.27 4.72
C ALA A 18 -0.81 7.41 3.82
N ASP A 19 0.41 7.89 4.07
CA ASP A 19 0.98 8.95 3.24
C ASP A 19 1.20 8.48 1.80
N VAL A 20 1.66 7.24 1.62
CA VAL A 20 1.86 6.69 0.27
C VAL A 20 0.52 6.56 -0.43
N LEU A 21 -0.49 6.04 0.28
CA LEU A 21 -1.81 5.90 -0.34
C LEU A 21 -2.36 7.25 -0.76
N ARG A 22 -2.19 8.26 0.09
CA ARG A 22 -2.68 9.61 -0.22
C ARG A 22 -1.96 10.19 -1.44
N ALA A 23 -0.65 10.01 -1.50
CA ALA A 23 0.13 10.51 -2.63
C ALA A 23 -0.28 9.86 -3.94
N LYS A 24 -0.73 8.62 -3.89
CA LYS A 24 -1.17 7.90 -5.08
C LYS A 24 -2.67 8.03 -5.31
N GLU A 25 -3.36 8.79 -4.47
CA GLU A 25 -4.81 9.00 -4.56
C GLU A 25 -5.59 7.69 -4.47
N ILE A 26 -5.13 6.83 -3.58
CA ILE A 26 -5.78 5.54 -3.34
C ILE A 26 -6.58 5.66 -2.05
N GLU A 27 -7.87 5.35 -2.13
CA GLU A 27 -8.73 5.34 -0.96
C GLU A 27 -8.40 4.12 -0.09
N PRO A 28 -8.18 4.29 1.20
CA PRO A 28 -7.79 3.16 2.05
C PRO A 28 -8.78 2.00 2.03
N GLN A 29 -10.07 2.30 1.89
CA GLN A 29 -11.08 1.24 1.93
C GLN A 29 -11.14 0.45 0.62
N MET A 30 -10.43 0.88 -0.41
CA MET A 30 -10.44 0.20 -1.70
C MET A 30 -9.28 -0.76 -1.86
N VAL A 31 -8.46 -0.92 -0.84
CA VAL A 31 -7.21 -1.66 -1.01
C VAL A 31 -6.90 -2.45 0.24
N SER A 32 -6.33 -3.63 0.04
CA SER A 32 -5.70 -4.40 1.09
C SER A 32 -4.20 -4.18 0.98
N VAL A 33 -3.52 -4.00 2.10
CA VAL A 33 -2.10 -3.65 2.09
C VAL A 33 -1.31 -4.67 2.87
N GLU A 34 -0.21 -5.14 2.28
CA GLU A 34 0.78 -5.95 2.98
C GLU A 34 2.07 -5.16 3.05
N LEU A 35 2.71 -5.21 4.19
CA LEU A 35 4.03 -4.61 4.39
C LEU A 35 4.98 -5.74 4.76
N ASN A 36 5.97 -5.99 3.88
CA ASN A 36 6.95 -7.05 4.08
C ASN A 36 6.25 -8.38 4.36
N SER A 37 5.23 -8.67 3.56
CA SER A 37 4.46 -9.92 3.59
C SER A 37 3.51 -10.05 4.77
N LYS A 38 3.29 -8.97 5.52
CA LYS A 38 2.34 -8.97 6.64
C LYS A 38 1.17 -8.07 6.32
N ILE A 39 -0.02 -8.57 6.49
CA ILE A 39 -1.23 -7.79 6.24
C ILE A 39 -1.36 -6.73 7.32
N LEU A 40 -1.64 -5.50 6.89
CA LEU A 40 -1.87 -4.39 7.81
C LEU A 40 -3.35 -4.11 7.91
N ASP A 41 -3.81 -3.90 9.14
CA ASP A 41 -5.17 -3.41 9.37
C ASP A 41 -5.26 -1.96 8.89
N ARG A 42 -6.44 -1.59 8.41
CA ARG A 42 -6.63 -0.24 7.88
C ARG A 42 -6.30 0.83 8.92
N GLU A 43 -6.68 0.60 10.17
CA GLU A 43 -6.40 1.58 11.21
C GLU A 43 -4.91 1.70 11.54
N ALA A 44 -4.09 0.77 11.05
CA ALA A 44 -2.64 0.87 11.25
C ALA A 44 -1.95 1.68 10.15
N PHE A 45 -2.64 2.01 9.06
CA PHE A 45 -2.01 2.68 7.92
C PHE A 45 -1.37 4.00 8.33
N ALA A 46 -2.04 4.78 9.16
CA ALA A 46 -1.54 6.09 9.56
C ALA A 46 -0.48 6.03 10.64
N ARG A 47 -0.28 4.86 11.24
CA ARG A 47 0.68 4.68 12.31
C ARG A 47 1.91 3.88 11.90
N THR A 48 1.90 3.31 10.71
CA THR A 48 2.97 2.42 10.30
C THR A 48 3.95 3.21 9.45
N ALA A 49 5.09 3.53 10.03
CA ALA A 49 6.14 4.26 9.33
C ALA A 49 6.87 3.32 8.39
N LEU A 50 7.23 3.83 7.23
CA LEU A 50 7.99 3.09 6.24
C LEU A 50 9.47 3.30 6.43
N SER A 51 10.24 2.32 6.02
CA SER A 51 11.70 2.36 6.09
C SER A 51 12.27 2.06 4.71
N GLU A 52 13.49 2.49 4.50
CA GLU A 52 14.21 2.21 3.26
C GLU A 52 14.20 0.71 2.98
N GLY A 53 13.82 0.33 1.77
CA GLY A 53 13.83 -1.07 1.37
C GLY A 53 12.57 -1.84 1.69
N ASP A 54 11.58 -1.20 2.32
CA ASP A 54 10.33 -1.90 2.60
C ASP A 54 9.63 -2.32 1.32
N ALA A 55 8.86 -3.40 1.42
CA ALA A 55 8.07 -3.90 0.31
C ALA A 55 6.59 -3.78 0.65
N LEU A 56 5.89 -2.97 -0.12
CA LEU A 56 4.44 -2.82 0.00
C LEU A 56 3.78 -3.59 -1.14
N GLU A 57 2.65 -4.22 -0.82
CA GLU A 57 1.80 -4.82 -1.83
C GLU A 57 0.39 -4.32 -1.65
N PHE A 58 -0.20 -3.87 -2.72
CA PHE A 58 -1.58 -3.38 -2.72
C PHE A 58 -2.43 -4.34 -3.52
N LEU A 59 -3.54 -4.78 -2.92
CA LEU A 59 -4.54 -5.58 -3.63
C LEU A 59 -5.81 -4.76 -3.63
N PHE A 60 -6.26 -4.40 -4.80
CA PHE A 60 -7.43 -3.54 -4.93
C PHE A 60 -8.69 -4.38 -4.96
N PHE A 61 -9.79 -3.82 -4.45
CA PHE A 61 -11.06 -4.50 -4.44
C PHE A 61 -11.88 -4.05 -5.64
N MET A 62 -12.55 -5.04 -6.27
CA MET A 62 -13.57 -4.73 -7.25
C MET A 62 -14.88 -4.46 -6.53
N GLY A 63 -15.88 -4.03 -7.30
CA GLY A 63 -17.22 -3.83 -6.75
C GLY A 63 -17.73 -5.09 -6.14
N GLY A 64 -17.77 -5.74 -5.43
CA GLY A 64 -18.11 -6.97 -4.74
C GLY A 64 -17.16 -7.31 -3.64
N GLY A 65 -16.14 -6.49 -3.44
CA GLY A 65 -15.20 -6.68 -2.35
C GLY A 65 -14.11 -7.69 -2.60
N ARG A 66 -14.00 -8.19 -3.82
CA ARG A 66 -12.91 -9.13 -4.13
C ARG A 66 -11.68 -8.37 -4.58
N PRO A 67 -10.50 -8.78 -4.10
CA PRO A 67 -9.27 -8.11 -4.52
C PRO A 67 -8.92 -8.45 -5.97
N VAL A 68 -8.30 -7.48 -6.66
CA VAL A 68 -7.75 -7.71 -8.00
C VAL A 68 -6.27 -7.35 -7.96
N PRO A 69 -5.42 -8.17 -8.58
CA PRO A 69 -3.99 -7.90 -8.62
C PRO A 69 -3.72 -6.61 -9.39
N ASP A 70 -2.74 -5.84 -8.89
CA ASP A 70 -2.24 -4.64 -9.57
C ASP A 70 -3.30 -3.60 -9.88
N GLY A 71 -4.46 -3.68 -9.24
CA GLY A 71 -5.51 -2.72 -9.50
C GLY A 71 -6.05 -2.75 -10.90
N THR A 72 -5.83 -3.80 -11.63
CA THR A 72 -6.35 -3.94 -12.99
C THR A 72 -7.82 -4.27 -12.94
N PRO A 73 -8.66 -3.53 -13.65
CA PRO A 73 -10.09 -3.82 -13.64
C PRO A 73 -10.43 -5.13 -14.30
#